data_6612693870903c235633e21fd907b7d1
#
_entry.id   6612693870903c235633e21fd907b7d1
#
_cell.length_a   1.000
_cell.length_b   1.000
_cell.length_c   1.000
_cell.angle_alpha   90.00
_cell.angle_beta   90.00
_cell.angle_gamma   90.00
#
_symmetry.space_group_name_H-M   'P 1'
#
loop_
_entity.id
_entity.type
_entity.pdbx_description
1 polymer ?
#
loop_
_entity_poly.entity_id
_entity_poly.type
_entity_poly.pdbx_seq_one_letter_code
_entity_poly.pdbx_strand_id
1 'polypeptide(L)'
;MRRALLDTLADAPELLVVDLEGVTFIDSTALGVLIEARSRMNDRSGFRLAAPGLEVRRALEVSGLDRHFAVHDTVADAVGPAG
;
A
#
# COMPACT_ATOMS: atom_id res chain seq x y z
N MET A 1 -6.80 10.61 0.43
CA MET A 1 -6.23 9.25 0.54
C MET A 1 -6.70 8.50 1.79
N ARG A 2 -6.45 9.04 2.97
CA ARG A 2 -6.76 8.35 4.22
C ARG A 2 -8.22 7.91 4.33
N ARG A 3 -9.14 8.83 4.10
CA ARG A 3 -10.56 8.57 4.26
C ARG A 3 -11.07 7.49 3.30
N ALA A 4 -10.71 7.62 2.03
CA ALA A 4 -11.13 6.65 1.02
C ALA A 4 -10.57 5.26 1.31
N LEU A 5 -9.32 5.19 1.77
CA LEU A 5 -8.68 3.92 2.10
C LEU A 5 -9.39 3.23 3.27
N LEU A 6 -9.69 3.98 4.33
CA LEU A 6 -10.35 3.41 5.50
C LEU A 6 -11.80 3.01 5.21
N ASP A 7 -12.49 3.77 4.36
CA ASP A 7 -13.85 3.41 3.95
C ASP A 7 -13.84 2.09 3.18
N THR A 8 -12.85 1.89 2.31
CA THR A 8 -12.69 0.63 1.58
C THR A 8 -12.46 -0.53 2.55
N LEU A 9 -11.66 -0.30 3.59
CA LEU A 9 -11.33 -1.34 4.56
C LEU A 9 -12.49 -1.69 5.48
N ALA A 10 -13.50 -0.84 5.58
CA ALA A 10 -14.70 -1.15 6.38
C ALA A 10 -15.38 -2.43 5.87
N ASP A 11 -15.24 -2.73 4.59
CA ASP A 11 -15.80 -3.94 3.96
C ASP A 11 -14.87 -5.15 4.04
N ALA A 12 -13.70 -5.01 4.67
CA ALA A 12 -12.69 -6.06 4.84
C ALA A 12 -12.36 -6.80 3.52
N PRO A 13 -11.86 -6.09 2.51
CA PRO A 13 -11.57 -6.72 1.22
C PRO A 13 -10.46 -7.76 1.33
N GLU A 14 -10.50 -8.76 0.46
CA GLU A 14 -9.46 -9.78 0.39
C GLU A 14 -8.19 -9.25 -0.28
N LEU A 15 -8.34 -8.29 -1.17
CA LEU A 15 -7.23 -7.66 -1.89
C LEU A 15 -7.45 -6.16 -1.93
N LEU A 16 -6.46 -5.42 -1.47
CA LEU A 16 -6.45 -3.97 -1.56
C LEU A 16 -5.12 -3.54 -2.17
N VAL A 17 -5.18 -2.92 -3.33
CA VAL A 17 -4.00 -2.39 -4.01
C VAL A 17 -4.03 -0.87 -3.87
N VAL A 18 -2.99 -0.32 -3.27
CA VAL A 18 -2.83 1.12 -3.15
C VAL A 18 -1.94 1.59 -4.30
N ASP A 19 -2.52 2.33 -5.22
CA ASP A 19 -1.80 2.88 -6.38
C ASP A 19 -1.07 4.15 -5.94
N LEU A 20 0.26 4.08 -5.94
CA LEU A 20 1.12 5.19 -5.54
C LEU A 20 1.64 5.97 -6.75
N GLU A 21 1.20 5.64 -7.96
CA GLU A 21 1.57 6.39 -9.16
C GLU A 21 1.12 7.84 -9.01
N GLY A 22 2.02 8.78 -9.27
CA GLY A 22 1.71 10.19 -9.11
C GLY A 22 1.91 10.73 -7.70
N VAL A 23 2.13 9.86 -6.72
CA VAL A 23 2.48 10.30 -5.36
C VAL A 23 3.97 10.63 -5.36
N THR A 24 4.30 11.91 -5.14
CA THR A 24 5.68 12.36 -5.18
C THR A 24 6.32 12.44 -3.81
N PHE A 25 5.52 12.41 -2.76
CA PHE A 25 6.00 12.54 -1.39
C PHE A 25 5.12 11.74 -0.44
N ILE A 26 5.75 11.11 0.54
CA ILE A 26 5.03 10.38 1.58
C ILE A 26 5.68 10.72 2.92
N ASP A 27 4.87 11.16 3.89
CA ASP A 27 5.33 11.54 5.21
C ASP A 27 4.97 10.47 6.24
N SER A 28 5.36 10.71 7.48
CA SER A 28 5.09 9.74 8.57
C SER A 28 3.61 9.55 8.81
N THR A 29 2.78 10.56 8.58
CA THR A 29 1.33 10.45 8.72
C THR A 29 0.78 9.49 7.68
N ALA A 30 1.20 9.63 6.42
CA ALA A 30 0.77 8.75 5.35
C ALA A 30 1.25 7.31 5.58
N LEU A 31 2.49 7.15 6.05
CA LEU A 31 3.01 5.81 6.40
C LEU A 31 2.19 5.19 7.52
N GLY A 32 1.79 5.97 8.52
CA GLY A 32 0.93 5.49 9.60
C GLY A 32 -0.42 5.02 9.10
N VAL A 33 -1.00 5.73 8.12
CA VAL A 33 -2.26 5.33 7.50
C VAL A 33 -2.12 3.98 6.79
N LEU A 34 -1.02 3.78 6.08
CA LEU A 34 -0.77 2.51 5.38
C LEU A 34 -0.62 1.36 6.37
N ILE A 35 0.08 1.58 7.47
CA ILE A 35 0.25 0.56 8.51
C ILE A 35 -1.10 0.20 9.13
N GLU A 36 -1.90 1.20 9.46
CA GLU A 36 -3.22 0.99 10.03
C GLU A 36 -4.13 0.23 9.07
N ALA A 37 -4.12 0.62 7.80
CA ALA A 37 -4.92 -0.04 6.77
C ALA A 37 -4.55 -1.52 6.65
N ARG A 38 -3.25 -1.82 6.63
CA ARG A 38 -2.77 -3.20 6.55
C ARG A 38 -3.22 -4.01 7.77
N SER A 39 -3.18 -3.41 8.95
CA SER A 39 -3.54 -4.10 10.18
C SER A 39 -5.02 -4.47 10.25
N ARG A 40 -5.85 -3.81 9.47
CA ARG A 40 -7.30 -4.09 9.41
C ARG A 40 -7.66 -5.17 8.41
N MET A 41 -6.70 -5.61 7.60
CA MET A 41 -6.93 -6.68 6.64
C MET A 41 -7.01 -8.02 7.36
N ASN A 42 -7.94 -8.88 6.96
CA ASN A 42 -8.01 -10.24 7.47
C ASN A 42 -6.79 -11.06 7.03
N ASP A 43 -6.39 -10.84 5.78
CA ASP A 43 -5.17 -11.43 5.24
C ASP A 43 -4.26 -10.30 4.81
N ARG A 44 -3.18 -10.09 5.56
CA ARG A 44 -2.25 -8.99 5.31
C ARG A 44 -1.52 -9.12 3.98
N SER A 45 -1.41 -10.33 3.43
CA SER A 45 -0.81 -10.52 2.12
C SER A 45 -1.66 -9.92 1.00
N GLY A 46 -2.94 -9.64 1.27
CA GLY A 46 -3.82 -8.97 0.33
C GLY A 46 -3.65 -7.45 0.27
N PHE A 47 -2.85 -6.87 1.17
CA PHE A 47 -2.57 -5.44 1.15
C PHE A 47 -1.28 -5.20 0.36
N ARG A 48 -1.40 -4.52 -0.78
CA ARG A 48 -0.29 -4.35 -1.72
C ARG A 48 -0.14 -2.91 -2.14
N LEU A 49 1.11 -2.46 -2.27
CA LEU A 49 1.44 -1.14 -2.78
C LEU A 49 1.92 -1.29 -4.22
N ALA A 50 1.52 -0.36 -5.09
CA ALA A 50 1.83 -0.44 -6.51
C ALA A 50 2.40 0.86 -7.03
N ALA A 51 3.34 0.76 -7.95
CA ALA A 51 3.91 1.87 -8.71
C ALA A 51 4.46 3.00 -7.85
N PRO A 52 5.22 2.73 -6.77
CA PRO A 52 5.82 3.81 -5.98
C PRO A 52 6.89 4.51 -6.81
N GLY A 53 6.87 5.84 -6.77
CA GLY A 53 7.95 6.64 -7.33
C GLY A 53 9.23 6.46 -6.52
N LEU A 54 10.33 7.02 -7.02
CA LEU A 54 11.64 6.89 -6.39
C LEU A 54 11.64 7.39 -4.94
N GLU A 55 11.03 8.55 -4.71
CA GLU A 55 11.01 9.16 -3.38
C GLU A 55 10.18 8.33 -2.39
N VAL A 56 9.05 7.82 -2.83
CA VAL A 56 8.19 6.98 -2.00
C VAL A 56 8.89 5.65 -1.69
N ARG A 57 9.51 5.05 -2.68
CA ARG A 57 10.27 3.79 -2.50
C ARG A 57 11.40 3.99 -1.50
N ARG A 58 12.13 5.11 -1.60
CA ARG A 58 13.20 5.42 -0.68
C ARG A 58 12.68 5.59 0.75
N ALA A 59 11.55 6.28 0.92
CA ALA A 59 10.94 6.45 2.23
C ALA A 59 10.57 5.10 2.85
N LEU A 60 10.04 4.18 2.06
CA LEU A 60 9.71 2.84 2.53
C LEU A 60 10.96 2.06 2.92
N GLU A 61 12.03 2.16 2.15
CA GLU A 61 13.29 1.48 2.44
C GLU A 61 13.95 2.03 3.71
N VAL A 62 14.00 3.35 3.86
CA VAL A 62 14.62 3.99 5.03
C VAL A 62 13.88 3.64 6.30
N SER A 63 12.56 3.58 6.26
CA SER A 63 11.74 3.24 7.41
C SER A 63 11.69 1.73 7.69
N GLY A 64 12.19 0.90 6.76
CA GLY A 64 12.11 -0.55 6.87
C GLY A 64 10.76 -1.13 6.51
N LEU A 65 9.82 -0.30 6.11
CA LEU A 65 8.45 -0.74 5.81
C LEU A 65 8.37 -1.54 4.52
N ASP A 66 9.34 -1.44 3.63
CA ASP A 66 9.40 -2.24 2.42
C ASP A 66 9.45 -3.75 2.73
N ARG A 67 9.86 -4.11 3.93
CA ARG A 67 9.87 -5.51 4.38
C ARG A 67 8.51 -5.98 4.87
N HIS A 68 7.64 -5.04 5.25
CA HIS A 68 6.33 -5.35 5.79
C HIS A 68 5.22 -5.26 4.76
N PHE A 69 5.46 -4.53 3.67
CA PHE A 69 4.47 -4.36 2.61
C PHE A 69 4.91 -5.11 1.36
N ALA A 70 3.93 -5.70 0.67
CA ALA A 70 4.16 -6.21 -0.68
C ALA A 70 4.19 -5.01 -1.63
N VAL A 71 5.35 -4.69 -2.17
CA VAL A 71 5.55 -3.54 -3.07
C VAL A 71 5.81 -4.05 -4.47
N HIS A 72 5.02 -3.55 -5.42
CA HIS A 72 5.10 -3.96 -6.82
C HIS A 72 5.39 -2.75 -7.71
N ASP A 73 6.04 -2.97 -8.83
CA ASP A 73 6.42 -1.89 -9.73
C ASP A 73 5.23 -1.29 -10.48
N THR A 74 4.19 -2.09 -10.70
CA THR A 74 2.99 -1.65 -11.42
C THR A 74 1.74 -2.16 -10.73
N VAL A 75 0.60 -1.52 -11.04
CA VAL A 75 -0.69 -1.98 -10.55
C VAL A 75 -0.99 -3.39 -11.07
N ALA A 76 -0.65 -3.66 -12.33
CA ALA A 76 -0.86 -4.98 -12.91
C ALA A 76 -0.09 -6.06 -12.15
N ASP A 77 1.15 -5.77 -11.75
CA ASP A 77 1.95 -6.69 -10.97
C ASP A 77 1.35 -6.89 -9.57
N ALA A 78 0.83 -5.82 -8.97
CA ALA A 78 0.24 -5.88 -7.64
C ALA A 78 -1.03 -6.71 -7.61
N VAL A 79 -1.84 -6.62 -8.66
CA VAL A 79 -3.05 -7.43 -8.80
C VAL A 79 -2.69 -8.89 -9.03
N GLY A 80 -1.57 -9.13 -9.72
CA GLY A 80 -1.09 -10.45 -10.03
C GLY A 80 -1.81 -11.07 -11.22
N PRO A 81 -1.39 -12.27 -11.62
CA PRO A 81 -2.08 -12.99 -12.69
C PRO A 81 -3.50 -13.34 -12.25
N ALA A 82 -4.44 -13.18 -13.17
CA ALA A 82 -5.83 -13.51 -12.90
C ALA A 82 -5.95 -15.00 -12.62
N GLY A 83 -6.48 -15.31 -11.51
CA GLY A 83 -6.62 -16.72 -11.11
C GLY A 83 -5.82 -17.04 -9.93
#